data_c8a4588d2c985b01873841454bcf278e
#
_entry.id   c8a4588d2c985b01873841454bcf278e
#
_cell.length_a   1.000
_cell.length_b   1.000
_cell.length_c   1.000
_cell.angle_alpha   90.00
_cell.angle_beta   90.00
_cell.angle_gamma   90.00
#
_symmetry.space_group_name_H-M   'P 1'
#
loop_
_entity.id
_entity.type
_entity.pdbx_description
1 polymer ?
#
loop_
_entity_poly.entity_id
_entity_poly.type
_entity_poly.pdbx_seq_one_letter_code
_entity_poly.pdbx_strand_id
1 'polypeptide(L)'
;VLCTPVSTIVPLIQSLVSQVQPGTIITDVGSVKESVVHSADKLMPEGIFFVGSHPIAGGENSGLESSTESLYQDTKCIVTPTEKTDTTALKKISALWNALGMNVISLSAEEHDFIFGAVSHLPHIVAYALMNTLGGLKTPNNLEVTGFSGAGLRDITRIASSDPVMWRDICLSNRNHSLSLINRFQNKLEEIRNTIERGDGQELEKE
;
A
#
# COMPACT_ATOMS: atom_id res chain seq x y z
N VAL A 1 15.16 -10.92 -5.09
CA VAL A 1 13.99 -10.05 -4.88
C VAL A 1 12.81 -10.90 -4.43
N LEU A 2 12.13 -10.52 -3.34
CA LEU A 2 10.93 -11.20 -2.82
C LEU A 2 9.68 -10.52 -3.37
N CYS A 3 9.02 -11.17 -4.32
CA CYS A 3 7.82 -10.68 -5.02
C CYS A 3 6.57 -11.45 -4.56
N THR A 4 6.43 -11.66 -3.26
CA THR A 4 5.31 -12.41 -2.66
C THR A 4 4.42 -11.47 -1.82
N PRO A 5 3.19 -11.89 -1.45
CA PRO A 5 2.35 -11.10 -0.56
C PRO A 5 3.08 -10.70 0.74
N VAL A 6 2.78 -9.49 1.25
CA VAL A 6 3.50 -8.90 2.40
C VAL A 6 3.53 -9.82 3.62
N SER A 7 2.43 -10.55 3.88
CA SER A 7 2.33 -11.50 4.99
C SER A 7 3.30 -12.68 4.90
N THR A 8 3.81 -12.99 3.73
CA THR A 8 4.72 -14.12 3.48
C THR A 8 6.20 -13.73 3.43
N ILE A 9 6.52 -12.43 3.35
CA ILE A 9 7.90 -11.95 3.19
C ILE A 9 8.76 -12.35 4.38
N VAL A 10 8.34 -12.07 5.61
CA VAL A 10 9.12 -12.39 6.82
C VAL A 10 9.32 -13.90 7.00
N PRO A 11 8.28 -14.74 6.90
CA PRO A 11 8.47 -16.21 6.89
C PRO A 11 9.44 -16.70 5.80
N LEU A 12 9.37 -16.10 4.61
CA LEU A 12 10.28 -16.47 3.52
C LEU A 12 11.73 -16.06 3.83
N ILE A 13 11.95 -14.87 4.37
CA ILE A 13 13.27 -14.44 4.86
C ILE A 13 13.83 -15.47 5.87
N GLN A 14 13.03 -15.85 6.87
CA GLN A 14 13.43 -16.85 7.87
C GLN A 14 13.90 -18.17 7.27
N SER A 15 13.22 -18.62 6.22
CA SER A 15 13.58 -19.86 5.53
C SER A 15 14.83 -19.71 4.65
N LEU A 16 15.06 -18.53 4.08
CA LEU A 16 16.15 -18.29 3.13
C LEU A 16 17.51 -18.02 3.81
N VAL A 17 17.54 -17.34 4.94
CA VAL A 17 18.80 -16.88 5.56
C VAL A 17 19.79 -18.00 5.87
N SER A 18 19.32 -19.23 6.09
CA SER A 18 20.18 -20.41 6.28
C SER A 18 20.61 -21.09 4.98
N GLN A 19 20.06 -20.69 3.84
CA GLN A 19 20.27 -21.34 2.54
C GLN A 19 21.07 -20.48 1.56
N VAL A 20 21.20 -19.19 1.84
CA VAL A 20 21.93 -18.25 0.97
C VAL A 20 23.37 -18.07 1.45
N GLN A 21 24.25 -17.69 0.54
CA GLN A 21 25.68 -17.52 0.84
C GLN A 21 25.96 -16.11 1.39
N PRO A 22 27.05 -15.94 2.18
CA PRO A 22 27.56 -14.62 2.54
C PRO A 22 27.74 -13.72 1.31
N GLY A 23 27.42 -12.45 1.46
CA GLY A 23 27.38 -11.46 0.37
C GLY A 23 26.02 -11.36 -0.34
N THR A 24 25.06 -12.24 -0.04
CA THR A 24 23.70 -12.15 -0.60
C THR A 24 22.97 -10.91 -0.09
N ILE A 25 22.33 -10.21 -1.02
CA ILE A 25 21.45 -9.07 -0.72
C ILE A 25 20.01 -9.51 -1.01
N ILE A 26 19.16 -9.41 0.00
CA ILE A 26 17.73 -9.67 -0.11
C ILE A 26 17.00 -8.33 -0.16
N THR A 27 16.04 -8.20 -1.05
CA THR A 27 15.11 -7.06 -1.11
C THR A 27 13.71 -7.56 -1.42
N ASP A 28 12.70 -6.78 -1.08
CA ASP A 28 11.29 -7.11 -1.30
C ASP A 28 10.58 -6.04 -2.15
N VAL A 29 9.33 -6.29 -2.51
CA VAL A 29 8.47 -5.35 -3.24
C VAL A 29 7.15 -5.08 -2.49
N GLY A 30 7.09 -5.42 -1.21
CA GLY A 30 5.88 -5.33 -0.41
C GLY A 30 5.37 -3.89 -0.25
N SER A 31 4.04 -3.75 -0.12
CA SER A 31 3.38 -2.45 0.03
C SER A 31 3.43 -1.89 1.46
N VAL A 32 3.94 -2.64 2.43
CA VAL A 32 4.16 -2.23 3.83
C VAL A 32 5.61 -2.51 4.19
N LYS A 33 6.27 -1.56 4.88
CA LYS A 33 7.71 -1.64 5.14
C LYS A 33 8.08 -1.82 6.61
N GLU A 34 7.41 -1.12 7.52
CA GLU A 34 7.84 -1.05 8.93
C GLU A 34 7.97 -2.44 9.56
N SER A 35 6.93 -3.25 9.48
CA SER A 35 6.92 -4.60 10.06
C SER A 35 7.92 -5.54 9.38
N VAL A 36 8.09 -5.43 8.07
CA VAL A 36 9.01 -6.24 7.26
C VAL A 36 10.46 -5.90 7.58
N VAL A 37 10.81 -4.61 7.53
CA VAL A 37 12.18 -4.12 7.74
C VAL A 37 12.65 -4.39 9.16
N HIS A 38 11.82 -4.06 10.17
CA HIS A 38 12.17 -4.34 11.58
C HIS A 38 12.33 -5.83 11.89
N SER A 39 11.58 -6.69 11.19
CA SER A 39 11.74 -8.14 11.33
C SER A 39 12.98 -8.62 10.61
N ALA A 40 13.24 -8.14 9.40
CA ALA A 40 14.45 -8.48 8.65
C ALA A 40 15.72 -8.08 9.41
N ASP A 41 15.77 -6.88 10.00
CA ASP A 41 16.91 -6.41 10.81
C ASP A 41 17.27 -7.33 12.00
N LYS A 42 16.30 -8.08 12.50
CA LYS A 42 16.53 -9.07 13.59
C LYS A 42 16.93 -10.44 13.08
N LEU A 43 16.58 -10.74 11.83
CA LEU A 43 16.78 -12.06 11.22
C LEU A 43 18.07 -12.17 10.42
N MET A 44 18.63 -11.03 9.92
CA MET A 44 19.82 -11.08 9.08
C MET A 44 21.06 -11.52 9.88
N PRO A 45 21.68 -12.66 9.50
CA PRO A 45 22.97 -13.04 10.04
C PRO A 45 24.09 -12.20 9.43
N GLU A 46 25.27 -12.24 10.03
CA GLU A 46 26.46 -11.57 9.51
C GLU A 46 26.75 -11.99 8.07
N GLY A 47 27.05 -11.02 7.21
CA GLY A 47 27.36 -11.23 5.80
C GLY A 47 26.16 -11.39 4.88
N ILE A 48 24.91 -11.37 5.38
CA ILE A 48 23.70 -11.33 4.56
C ILE A 48 23.00 -10.00 4.82
N PHE A 49 22.51 -9.36 3.76
CA PHE A 49 21.99 -8.01 3.82
C PHE A 49 20.53 -7.96 3.39
N PHE A 50 19.76 -7.09 4.05
CA PHE A 50 18.39 -6.78 3.64
C PHE A 50 18.26 -5.28 3.33
N VAL A 51 17.57 -4.98 2.25
CA VAL A 51 17.17 -3.62 1.88
C VAL A 51 15.70 -3.65 1.53
N GLY A 52 14.85 -3.06 2.36
CA GLY A 52 13.43 -2.94 2.07
C GLY A 52 13.21 -2.05 0.86
N SER A 53 12.37 -2.48 -0.07
CA SER A 53 11.94 -1.66 -1.20
C SER A 53 10.46 -1.83 -1.53
N HIS A 54 9.90 -0.80 -2.16
CA HIS A 54 8.52 -0.78 -2.64
C HIS A 54 8.46 -0.04 -3.97
N PRO A 55 8.48 -0.75 -5.10
CA PRO A 55 8.21 -0.15 -6.40
C PRO A 55 6.75 0.27 -6.48
N ILE A 56 6.51 1.56 -6.76
CA ILE A 56 5.17 2.13 -6.88
C ILE A 56 4.72 1.97 -8.33
N ALA A 57 4.40 0.74 -8.67
CA ALA A 57 3.99 0.32 -10.01
C ALA A 57 2.99 -0.84 -9.89
N GLY A 58 2.19 -1.03 -10.92
CA GLY A 58 1.15 -2.07 -10.95
C GLY A 58 -0.25 -1.49 -11.10
N GLY A 59 -1.22 -2.37 -11.14
CA GLY A 59 -2.64 -2.06 -11.29
C GLY A 59 -3.50 -3.02 -10.47
N GLU A 60 -4.79 -3.03 -10.75
CA GLU A 60 -5.78 -3.86 -10.02
C GLU A 60 -5.68 -5.35 -10.38
N ASN A 61 -5.11 -5.65 -11.54
CA ASN A 61 -4.95 -7.02 -12.02
C ASN A 61 -3.65 -7.63 -11.48
N SER A 62 -3.69 -8.89 -11.11
CA SER A 62 -2.55 -9.68 -10.63
C SER A 62 -2.11 -10.72 -11.68
N GLY A 63 -0.92 -11.26 -11.50
CA GLY A 63 -0.38 -12.34 -12.31
C GLY A 63 0.51 -11.88 -13.47
N LEU A 64 1.18 -12.84 -14.08
CA LEU A 64 2.18 -12.61 -15.14
C LEU A 64 1.57 -11.95 -16.38
N GLU A 65 0.32 -12.27 -16.70
CA GLU A 65 -0.39 -11.72 -17.86
C GLU A 65 -0.62 -10.21 -17.78
N SER A 66 -0.57 -9.65 -16.57
CA SER A 66 -0.70 -8.20 -16.32
C SER A 66 0.64 -7.46 -16.39
N SER A 67 1.74 -8.16 -16.62
CA SER A 67 3.06 -7.55 -16.72
C SER A 67 3.26 -6.86 -18.06
N THR A 68 3.97 -5.72 -18.04
CA THR A 68 4.38 -5.00 -19.26
C THR A 68 5.86 -4.61 -19.15
N GLU A 69 6.55 -4.50 -20.30
CA GLU A 69 7.96 -4.08 -20.32
C GLU A 69 8.17 -2.68 -19.74
N SER A 70 7.18 -1.80 -19.85
CA SER A 70 7.22 -0.42 -19.36
C SER A 70 6.73 -0.24 -17.93
N LEU A 71 6.40 -1.32 -17.20
CA LEU A 71 5.78 -1.27 -15.88
C LEU A 71 6.50 -0.34 -14.90
N TYR A 72 7.82 -0.31 -14.94
CA TYR A 72 8.66 0.44 -14.02
C TYR A 72 9.14 1.78 -14.56
N GLN A 73 8.98 2.05 -15.86
CA GLN A 73 9.50 3.26 -16.49
C GLN A 73 8.88 4.53 -15.89
N ASP A 74 9.73 5.48 -15.50
CA ASP A 74 9.37 6.78 -14.93
C ASP A 74 8.55 6.73 -13.62
N THR A 75 8.44 5.54 -13.01
CA THR A 75 7.77 5.35 -11.73
C THR A 75 8.73 5.51 -10.55
N LYS A 76 8.21 5.50 -9.32
CA LYS A 76 9.01 5.64 -8.10
C LYS A 76 9.27 4.27 -7.48
N CYS A 77 10.47 4.08 -6.93
CA CYS A 77 10.74 3.00 -5.98
C CYS A 77 11.17 3.60 -4.64
N ILE A 78 10.48 3.25 -3.58
CA ILE A 78 10.87 3.66 -2.24
C ILE A 78 11.81 2.60 -1.67
N VAL A 79 12.97 3.02 -1.19
CA VAL A 79 13.87 2.19 -0.39
C VAL A 79 13.83 2.64 1.06
N THR A 80 13.85 1.69 1.99
CA THR A 80 13.68 1.97 3.42
C THR A 80 14.87 1.47 4.23
N PRO A 81 16.04 2.17 4.17
CA PRO A 81 17.20 1.81 4.94
C PRO A 81 16.98 2.06 6.44
N THR A 82 17.66 1.26 7.26
CA THR A 82 17.80 1.44 8.71
C THR A 82 19.26 1.72 9.07
N GLU A 83 19.54 1.95 10.34
CA GLU A 83 20.91 2.07 10.85
C GLU A 83 21.74 0.78 10.62
N LYS A 84 21.09 -0.38 10.48
CA LYS A 84 21.73 -1.67 10.20
C LYS A 84 21.94 -1.94 8.72
N THR A 85 21.34 -1.14 7.84
CA THR A 85 21.43 -1.37 6.41
C THR A 85 22.86 -1.12 5.89
N ASP A 86 23.46 -2.15 5.28
CA ASP A 86 24.76 -2.00 4.64
C ASP A 86 24.70 -1.02 3.47
N THR A 87 25.60 -0.06 3.46
CA THR A 87 25.61 1.03 2.45
C THR A 87 25.90 0.53 1.03
N THR A 88 26.70 -0.54 0.91
CA THR A 88 26.99 -1.14 -0.40
C THR A 88 25.78 -1.90 -0.92
N ALA A 89 25.06 -2.62 -0.06
CA ALA A 89 23.82 -3.28 -0.40
C ALA A 89 22.76 -2.27 -0.84
N LEU A 90 22.59 -1.17 -0.09
CA LEU A 90 21.66 -0.10 -0.46
C LEU A 90 21.98 0.49 -1.84
N LYS A 91 23.26 0.78 -2.13
CA LYS A 91 23.69 1.28 -3.44
C LYS A 91 23.37 0.30 -4.57
N LYS A 92 23.60 -1.00 -4.34
CA LYS A 92 23.31 -2.03 -5.36
C LYS A 92 21.82 -2.17 -5.64
N ILE A 93 20.96 -2.17 -4.60
CA ILE A 93 19.51 -2.22 -4.77
C ILE A 93 18.99 -0.94 -5.44
N SER A 94 19.49 0.24 -5.05
CA SER A 94 19.13 1.48 -5.72
C SER A 94 19.53 1.47 -7.20
N ALA A 95 20.73 0.97 -7.51
CA ALA A 95 21.18 0.82 -8.89
C ALA A 95 20.30 -0.16 -9.70
N LEU A 96 19.84 -1.25 -9.08
CA LEU A 96 18.91 -2.19 -9.70
C LEU A 96 17.61 -1.50 -10.13
N TRP A 97 16.96 -0.78 -9.20
CA TRP A 97 15.70 -0.09 -9.50
C TRP A 97 15.87 1.04 -10.52
N ASN A 98 16.97 1.81 -10.43
CA ASN A 98 17.30 2.83 -11.44
C ASN A 98 17.52 2.20 -12.84
N ALA A 99 18.18 1.04 -12.93
CA ALA A 99 18.39 0.33 -14.19
C ALA A 99 17.09 -0.18 -14.82
N LEU A 100 16.04 -0.40 -14.00
CA LEU A 100 14.69 -0.71 -14.45
C LEU A 100 13.86 0.52 -14.84
N GLY A 101 14.45 1.72 -14.79
CA GLY A 101 13.80 2.99 -15.18
C GLY A 101 13.05 3.69 -14.05
N MET A 102 13.24 3.26 -12.81
CA MET A 102 12.56 3.87 -11.66
C MET A 102 13.35 5.03 -11.06
N ASN A 103 12.65 5.97 -10.45
CA ASN A 103 13.21 7.03 -9.61
C ASN A 103 13.27 6.55 -8.15
N VAL A 104 14.47 6.28 -7.62
CA VAL A 104 14.64 5.76 -6.27
C VAL A 104 14.59 6.90 -5.25
N ILE A 105 13.73 6.73 -4.24
CA ILE A 105 13.55 7.67 -3.12
C ILE A 105 13.79 6.91 -1.82
N SER A 106 14.55 7.49 -0.89
CA SER A 106 14.78 6.93 0.43
C SER A 106 13.85 7.57 1.46
N LEU A 107 13.15 6.74 2.23
CA LEU A 107 12.32 7.13 3.37
C LEU A 107 12.64 6.21 4.55
N SER A 108 12.30 6.61 5.77
CA SER A 108 12.21 5.63 6.87
C SER A 108 11.03 4.68 6.62
N ALA A 109 11.08 3.49 7.20
CA ALA A 109 9.98 2.51 7.05
C ALA A 109 8.67 3.04 7.64
N GLU A 110 8.74 3.79 8.74
CA GLU A 110 7.60 4.44 9.39
C GLU A 110 6.99 5.55 8.51
N GLU A 111 7.82 6.45 7.96
CA GLU A 111 7.34 7.50 7.02
C GLU A 111 6.70 6.88 5.77
N HIS A 112 7.30 5.81 5.24
CA HIS A 112 6.72 5.04 4.15
C HIS A 112 5.31 4.57 4.50
N ASP A 113 5.14 3.87 5.62
CA ASP A 113 3.87 3.25 5.99
C ASP A 113 2.81 4.31 6.35
N PHE A 114 3.21 5.45 6.92
CA PHE A 114 2.31 6.59 7.11
C PHE A 114 1.85 7.21 5.77
N ILE A 115 2.79 7.50 4.87
CA ILE A 115 2.49 8.12 3.56
C ILE A 115 1.56 7.20 2.75
N PHE A 116 1.95 5.92 2.57
CA PHE A 116 1.14 4.98 1.79
C PHE A 116 -0.16 4.59 2.50
N GLY A 117 -0.17 4.63 3.82
CA GLY A 117 -1.39 4.59 4.63
C GLY A 117 -2.39 5.66 4.21
N ALA A 118 -1.92 6.89 4.04
CA ALA A 118 -2.76 8.04 3.70
C ALA A 118 -3.17 8.07 2.22
N VAL A 119 -2.21 7.88 1.28
CA VAL A 119 -2.47 8.11 -0.15
C VAL A 119 -2.91 6.86 -0.92
N SER A 120 -2.81 5.68 -0.30
CA SER A 120 -3.17 4.40 -0.92
C SER A 120 -4.12 3.58 -0.05
N HIS A 121 -3.74 3.26 1.20
CA HIS A 121 -4.52 2.32 2.00
C HIS A 121 -5.86 2.91 2.42
N LEU A 122 -5.90 4.16 2.91
CA LEU A 122 -7.15 4.83 3.26
C LEU A 122 -8.11 4.95 2.07
N PRO A 123 -7.70 5.40 0.87
CA PRO A 123 -8.57 5.42 -0.31
C PRO A 123 -9.22 4.07 -0.62
N HIS A 124 -8.49 2.96 -0.52
CA HIS A 124 -9.07 1.63 -0.75
C HIS A 124 -10.05 1.22 0.34
N ILE A 125 -9.73 1.47 1.62
CA ILE A 125 -10.64 1.23 2.74
C ILE A 125 -11.95 2.01 2.56
N VAL A 126 -11.85 3.28 2.16
CA VAL A 126 -13.00 4.13 1.89
C VAL A 126 -13.81 3.61 0.71
N ALA A 127 -13.15 3.18 -0.36
CA ALA A 127 -13.82 2.59 -1.52
C ALA A 127 -14.59 1.31 -1.15
N TYR A 128 -13.98 0.41 -0.37
CA TYR A 128 -14.66 -0.79 0.14
C TYR A 128 -15.85 -0.42 1.05
N ALA A 129 -15.67 0.51 1.99
CA ALA A 129 -16.74 0.95 2.89
C ALA A 129 -17.90 1.56 2.12
N LEU A 130 -17.61 2.42 1.14
CA LEU A 130 -18.63 3.05 0.30
C LEU A 130 -19.37 2.00 -0.52
N MET A 131 -18.67 1.10 -1.20
CA MET A 131 -19.32 0.06 -2.01
C MET A 131 -20.15 -0.90 -1.16
N ASN A 132 -19.67 -1.27 0.02
CA ASN A 132 -20.46 -2.08 0.96
C ASN A 132 -21.69 -1.32 1.51
N THR A 133 -21.59 -0.01 1.69
CA THR A 133 -22.73 0.82 2.11
C THR A 133 -23.79 0.90 1.00
N LEU A 134 -23.38 1.03 -0.26
CA LEU A 134 -24.30 1.09 -1.40
C LEU A 134 -24.84 -0.29 -1.81
N GLY A 135 -24.08 -1.35 -1.52
CA GLY A 135 -24.46 -2.70 -1.84
C GLY A 135 -25.73 -3.11 -1.10
N GLY A 136 -26.73 -3.55 -1.84
CA GLY A 136 -28.02 -3.94 -1.29
C GLY A 136 -28.98 -2.79 -0.98
N LEU A 137 -28.57 -1.52 -1.17
CA LEU A 137 -29.51 -0.39 -1.07
C LEU A 137 -30.50 -0.43 -2.24
N LYS A 138 -31.79 -0.33 -1.87
CA LYS A 138 -32.89 -0.32 -2.83
C LYS A 138 -33.83 0.86 -2.56
N THR A 139 -34.41 1.39 -3.64
CA THR A 139 -35.49 2.38 -3.53
C THR A 139 -36.75 1.75 -2.96
N PRO A 140 -37.76 2.55 -2.53
CA PRO A 140 -39.06 2.01 -2.12
C PRO A 140 -39.72 1.11 -3.17
N ASN A 141 -39.43 1.31 -4.44
CA ASN A 141 -39.92 0.51 -5.57
C ASN A 141 -38.99 -0.68 -5.92
N ASN A 142 -38.07 -1.06 -5.00
CA ASN A 142 -37.16 -2.20 -5.14
C ASN A 142 -36.14 -2.11 -6.28
N LEU A 143 -35.81 -0.88 -6.73
CA LEU A 143 -34.75 -0.67 -7.71
C LEU A 143 -33.39 -0.61 -7.02
N GLU A 144 -32.38 -1.28 -7.56
CA GLU A 144 -31.01 -1.21 -7.04
C GLU A 144 -30.36 0.14 -7.32
N VAL A 145 -29.87 0.82 -6.28
CA VAL A 145 -29.30 2.19 -6.39
C VAL A 145 -28.07 2.22 -7.27
N THR A 146 -27.26 1.18 -7.23
CA THR A 146 -26.02 1.07 -8.02
C THR A 146 -26.26 1.03 -9.53
N GLY A 147 -27.43 0.62 -9.97
CA GLY A 147 -27.85 0.66 -11.38
C GLY A 147 -27.93 2.07 -11.99
N PHE A 148 -27.96 3.11 -11.15
CA PHE A 148 -28.00 4.53 -11.57
C PHE A 148 -26.65 5.22 -11.45
N SER A 149 -25.55 4.47 -11.36
CA SER A 149 -24.20 4.99 -11.13
C SER A 149 -23.68 5.82 -12.32
N GLY A 150 -23.12 7.01 -12.02
CA GLY A 150 -22.36 7.84 -12.95
C GLY A 150 -20.87 7.50 -12.97
N ALA A 151 -20.07 8.33 -13.68
CA ALA A 151 -18.63 8.14 -13.83
C ALA A 151 -17.88 8.12 -12.47
N GLY A 152 -18.22 9.04 -11.54
CA GLY A 152 -17.54 9.13 -10.25
C GLY A 152 -17.66 7.85 -9.42
N LEU A 153 -18.83 7.19 -9.39
CA LEU A 153 -18.95 5.92 -8.68
C LEU A 153 -18.16 4.79 -9.38
N ARG A 154 -18.08 4.82 -10.71
CA ARG A 154 -17.31 3.83 -11.48
C ARG A 154 -15.82 3.86 -11.16
N ASP A 155 -15.24 5.04 -10.97
CA ASP A 155 -13.82 5.16 -10.57
C ASP A 155 -13.59 4.56 -9.17
N ILE A 156 -14.50 4.75 -8.24
CA ILE A 156 -14.43 4.16 -6.90
C ILE A 156 -14.64 2.64 -6.96
N THR A 157 -15.55 2.14 -7.81
CA THR A 157 -15.75 0.69 -7.97
C THR A 157 -14.51 -0.01 -8.52
N ARG A 158 -13.75 0.65 -9.39
CA ARG A 158 -12.47 0.13 -9.89
C ARG A 158 -11.49 -0.13 -8.75
N ILE A 159 -11.32 0.82 -7.85
CA ILE A 159 -10.46 0.68 -6.66
C ILE A 159 -11.01 -0.42 -5.73
N ALA A 160 -12.32 -0.47 -5.51
CA ALA A 160 -12.97 -1.44 -4.64
C ALA A 160 -12.97 -2.88 -5.19
N SER A 161 -12.62 -3.10 -6.46
CA SER A 161 -12.51 -4.43 -7.07
C SER A 161 -11.13 -5.08 -6.93
N SER A 162 -10.19 -4.43 -6.23
CA SER A 162 -8.85 -4.96 -5.95
C SER A 162 -8.90 -6.24 -5.12
N ASP A 163 -7.85 -7.07 -5.21
CA ASP A 163 -7.75 -8.37 -4.53
C ASP A 163 -7.97 -8.26 -3.02
N PRO A 164 -8.99 -8.92 -2.45
CA PRO A 164 -9.34 -8.77 -1.04
C PRO A 164 -8.32 -9.40 -0.09
N VAL A 165 -7.57 -10.42 -0.53
CA VAL A 165 -6.55 -11.07 0.30
C VAL A 165 -5.33 -10.16 0.43
N MET A 166 -4.90 -9.55 -0.68
CA MET A 166 -3.81 -8.58 -0.68
C MET A 166 -4.15 -7.39 0.24
N TRP A 167 -5.34 -6.83 0.13
CA TRP A 167 -5.75 -5.68 0.93
C TRP A 167 -5.98 -5.99 2.39
N ARG A 168 -6.48 -7.19 2.72
CA ARG A 168 -6.49 -7.69 4.10
C ARG A 168 -5.09 -7.64 4.71
N ASP A 169 -4.12 -8.20 4.00
CA ASP A 169 -2.75 -8.31 4.49
C ASP A 169 -2.08 -6.93 4.63
N ILE A 170 -2.31 -6.02 3.69
CA ILE A 170 -1.84 -4.63 3.76
C ILE A 170 -2.44 -3.92 5.00
N CYS A 171 -3.76 -3.96 5.17
CA CYS A 171 -4.42 -3.29 6.30
C CYS A 171 -3.98 -3.83 7.66
N LEU A 172 -3.79 -5.15 7.77
CA LEU A 172 -3.33 -5.77 9.01
C LEU A 172 -1.86 -5.50 9.30
N SER A 173 -1.00 -5.46 8.28
CA SER A 173 0.42 -5.17 8.42
C SER A 173 0.68 -3.69 8.72
N ASN A 174 -0.13 -2.77 8.18
CA ASN A 174 -0.08 -1.33 8.47
C ASN A 174 -1.19 -0.88 9.43
N ARG A 175 -1.48 -1.71 10.45
CA ARG A 175 -2.65 -1.56 11.31
C ARG A 175 -2.73 -0.22 12.03
N ASN A 176 -1.63 0.23 12.63
CA ASN A 176 -1.64 1.43 13.48
C ASN A 176 -1.93 2.69 12.66
N HIS A 177 -1.26 2.86 11.52
CA HIS A 177 -1.50 3.96 10.60
C HIS A 177 -2.90 3.89 9.99
N SER A 178 -3.35 2.69 9.57
CA SER A 178 -4.70 2.49 9.04
C SER A 178 -5.78 2.93 10.03
N LEU A 179 -5.70 2.50 11.28
CA LEU A 179 -6.67 2.89 12.32
C LEU A 179 -6.65 4.39 12.61
N SER A 180 -5.47 4.99 12.71
CA SER A 180 -5.32 6.43 12.92
C SER A 180 -5.95 7.25 11.78
N LEU A 181 -5.71 6.84 10.55
CA LEU A 181 -6.24 7.51 9.35
C LEU A 181 -7.75 7.31 9.19
N ILE A 182 -8.27 6.13 9.50
CA ILE A 182 -9.72 5.88 9.56
C ILE A 182 -10.38 6.82 10.56
N ASN A 183 -9.83 6.96 11.77
CA ASN A 183 -10.39 7.87 12.78
C ASN A 183 -10.41 9.32 12.30
N ARG A 184 -9.34 9.79 11.64
CA ARG A 184 -9.30 11.14 11.04
C ARG A 184 -10.37 11.31 9.97
N PHE A 185 -10.55 10.32 9.11
CA PHE A 185 -11.56 10.33 8.05
C PHE A 185 -12.98 10.32 8.63
N GLN A 186 -13.25 9.51 9.65
CA GLN A 186 -14.54 9.48 10.35
C GLN A 186 -14.87 10.84 10.98
N ASN A 187 -13.91 11.48 11.65
CA ASN A 187 -14.09 12.80 12.21
C ASN A 187 -14.45 13.83 11.12
N LYS A 188 -13.78 13.76 9.96
CA LYS A 188 -14.08 14.67 8.84
C LYS A 188 -15.46 14.43 8.24
N LEU A 189 -15.88 13.17 8.12
CA LEU A 189 -17.26 12.85 7.71
C LEU A 189 -18.30 13.37 8.71
N GLU A 190 -18.00 13.30 10.01
CA GLU A 190 -18.87 13.82 11.05
C GLU A 190 -19.00 15.36 10.99
N GLU A 191 -17.90 16.08 10.72
CA GLU A 191 -17.91 17.52 10.49
C GLU A 191 -18.81 17.88 9.30
N ILE A 192 -18.63 17.20 8.17
CA ILE A 192 -19.46 17.39 6.97
C ILE A 192 -20.94 17.12 7.28
N ARG A 193 -21.23 16.01 7.96
CA ARG A 193 -22.59 15.66 8.40
C ARG A 193 -23.23 16.79 9.20
N ASN A 194 -22.52 17.29 10.21
CA ASN A 194 -23.01 18.35 11.09
C ASN A 194 -23.21 19.67 10.32
N THR A 195 -22.37 19.96 9.31
CA THR A 195 -22.53 21.14 8.44
C THR A 195 -23.79 21.01 7.57
N ILE A 196 -24.06 19.82 7.04
CA ILE A 196 -25.30 19.53 6.28
C ILE A 196 -26.53 19.65 7.20
N GLU A 197 -26.49 19.10 8.42
CA GLU A 197 -27.59 19.20 9.38
C GLU A 197 -27.95 20.64 9.76
N ARG A 198 -26.95 21.52 9.84
CA ARG A 198 -27.17 22.98 10.08
C ARG A 198 -27.64 23.74 8.84
N GLY A 199 -27.57 23.14 7.66
CA GLY A 199 -27.88 23.83 6.38
C GLY A 199 -26.87 24.93 6.05
N ASP A 200 -25.63 24.86 6.54
CA ASP A 200 -24.60 25.87 6.33
C ASP A 200 -23.91 25.66 4.97
N GLY A 201 -24.52 26.22 3.92
CA GLY A 201 -23.98 26.11 2.55
C GLY A 201 -22.62 26.81 2.40
N GLN A 202 -22.36 27.92 3.12
CA GLN A 202 -21.08 28.63 3.01
C GLN A 202 -19.94 27.86 3.63
N GLU A 203 -20.18 27.15 4.72
CA GLU A 203 -19.17 26.29 5.33
C GLU A 203 -18.93 25.03 4.47
N LEU A 204 -19.99 24.48 3.89
CA LEU A 204 -19.89 23.31 3.02
C LEU A 204 -19.09 23.58 1.74
N GLU A 205 -19.09 24.81 1.22
CA GLU A 205 -18.29 25.21 0.05
C GLU A 205 -16.77 25.22 0.33
N LYS A 206 -16.35 25.19 1.59
CA LYS A 206 -14.92 25.20 1.97
C LYS A 206 -14.34 23.79 2.15
N GLU A 207 -15.19 22.75 2.13
CA GLU A 207 -14.80 21.35 2.28
C GLU A 207 -14.32 20.75 0.95
#